data_cf41dc2ef1edcc91c6346aa39c5a6d12
#
_entry.id   cf41dc2ef1edcc91c6346aa39c5a6d12
#
_cell.length_a   1.000
_cell.length_b   1.000
_cell.length_c   1.000
_cell.angle_alpha   90.00
_cell.angle_beta   90.00
_cell.angle_gamma   90.00
#
_symmetry.space_group_name_H-M   'P 1'
#
loop_
_entity.id
_entity.type
_entity.pdbx_description
1 polymer ?
#
loop_
_entity_poly.entity_id
_entity_poly.type
_entity_poly.pdbx_seq_one_letter_code
_entity_poly.pdbx_strand_id
1 'polypeptide(L)'
;RLHARLTEGGAEVRQAAKGDAGTLGGLRWDILWPVPGGSEMQTGNPGSVTIEFDGRGIRSVFLGDLGEDAQVALDRVSAPGRVDVVKVAHHGSRDQSPQFYAELHATVGLISVGADNGYGHPTASLLDMLRSVGTLAVRTDRQGLSVVAPAAAGGGALTVWTEKGG
;
A
#
# COMPACT_ATOMS: atom_id res chain seq x y z
N ARG A 1 0.41 -23.78 8.27
CA ARG A 1 -0.77 -24.45 7.67
C ARG A 1 -1.06 -23.98 6.24
N LEU A 2 -1.08 -22.67 5.95
CA LEU A 2 -1.34 -22.15 4.59
C LEU A 2 -0.24 -22.59 3.62
N HIS A 3 1.03 -22.38 3.97
CA HIS A 3 2.19 -22.80 3.18
C HIS A 3 2.08 -24.29 2.76
N ALA A 4 1.84 -25.19 3.70
CA ALA A 4 1.71 -26.62 3.42
C ALA A 4 0.60 -26.89 2.38
N ARG A 5 -0.59 -26.31 2.56
CA ARG A 5 -1.71 -26.48 1.62
C ARG A 5 -1.42 -25.96 0.20
N LEU A 6 -0.72 -24.83 0.11
CA LEU A 6 -0.33 -24.27 -1.20
C LEU A 6 0.67 -25.20 -1.91
N THR A 7 1.67 -25.69 -1.17
CA THR A 7 2.68 -26.62 -1.71
C THR A 7 2.07 -27.98 -2.09
N GLU A 8 1.16 -28.51 -1.28
CA GLU A 8 0.39 -29.73 -1.59
C GLU A 8 -0.47 -29.56 -2.86
N GLY A 9 -0.97 -28.33 -3.10
CA GLY A 9 -1.69 -27.97 -4.33
C GLY A 9 -0.79 -27.70 -5.53
N GLY A 10 0.53 -27.91 -5.42
CA GLY A 10 1.50 -27.72 -6.51
C GLY A 10 1.95 -26.27 -6.70
N ALA A 11 1.60 -25.36 -5.79
CA ALA A 11 2.07 -23.97 -5.86
C ALA A 11 3.51 -23.85 -5.31
N GLU A 12 4.34 -23.10 -6.01
CA GLU A 12 5.62 -22.66 -5.48
C GLU A 12 5.40 -21.51 -4.48
N VAL A 13 5.85 -21.68 -3.26
CA VAL A 13 5.74 -20.66 -2.20
C VAL A 13 7.12 -20.11 -1.89
N ARG A 14 7.31 -18.82 -2.10
CA ARG A 14 8.56 -18.11 -1.81
C ARG A 14 8.33 -17.05 -0.73
N GLN A 15 9.34 -16.84 0.09
CA GLN A 15 9.37 -15.69 0.99
C GLN A 15 9.82 -14.47 0.18
N ALA A 16 8.94 -13.47 0.08
CA ALA A 16 9.25 -12.24 -0.63
C ALA A 16 10.21 -11.37 0.17
N ALA A 17 11.18 -10.77 -0.52
CA ALA A 17 12.13 -9.85 0.08
C ALA A 17 12.52 -8.74 -0.93
N LYS A 18 13.03 -7.62 -0.43
CA LYS A 18 13.56 -6.53 -1.25
C LYS A 18 14.54 -7.05 -2.30
N GLY A 19 14.31 -6.64 -3.55
CA GLY A 19 15.06 -7.07 -4.71
C GLY A 19 14.37 -8.14 -5.55
N ASP A 20 13.34 -8.80 -5.02
CA ASP A 20 12.45 -9.61 -5.85
C ASP A 20 11.65 -8.70 -6.76
N ALA A 21 11.56 -9.05 -8.03
CA ALA A 21 10.86 -8.28 -9.04
C ALA A 21 10.30 -9.19 -10.14
N GLY A 22 9.34 -8.68 -10.90
CA GLY A 22 8.79 -9.42 -12.04
C GLY A 22 7.77 -8.60 -12.82
N THR A 23 7.00 -9.31 -13.64
CA THR A 23 5.93 -8.71 -14.44
C THR A 23 4.62 -9.49 -14.28
N LEU A 24 3.50 -8.76 -14.30
CA LEU A 24 2.16 -9.33 -14.25
C LEU A 24 1.26 -8.57 -15.23
N GLY A 25 0.86 -9.20 -16.34
CA GLY A 25 -0.07 -8.62 -17.30
C GLY A 25 0.34 -7.25 -17.86
N GLY A 26 1.65 -6.99 -18.01
CA GLY A 26 2.19 -5.71 -18.48
C GLY A 26 2.42 -4.67 -17.37
N LEU A 27 2.21 -5.04 -16.11
CA LEU A 27 2.68 -4.30 -14.95
C LEU A 27 4.03 -4.87 -14.51
N ARG A 28 4.99 -4.01 -14.23
CA ARG A 28 6.18 -4.37 -13.47
C ARG A 28 5.85 -4.32 -11.99
N TRP A 29 6.39 -5.24 -11.20
CA TRP A 29 6.33 -5.19 -9.76
C TRP A 29 7.72 -5.35 -9.15
N ASP A 30 7.94 -4.68 -8.03
CA ASP A 30 9.18 -4.73 -7.24
C ASP A 30 8.83 -4.86 -5.75
N ILE A 31 9.50 -5.77 -5.04
CA ILE A 31 9.39 -5.86 -3.59
C ILE A 31 10.36 -4.85 -2.97
N LEU A 32 9.82 -3.92 -2.20
CA LEU A 32 10.57 -2.86 -1.54
C LEU A 32 10.96 -3.22 -0.11
N TRP A 33 10.19 -4.12 0.55
CA TRP A 33 10.36 -4.56 1.93
C TRP A 33 9.71 -5.96 2.12
N PRO A 34 10.18 -6.83 3.04
CA PRO A 34 11.32 -6.66 3.96
C PRO A 34 12.69 -6.81 3.29
N VAL A 35 13.76 -6.37 3.99
CA VAL A 35 15.15 -6.54 3.54
C VAL A 35 15.62 -7.98 3.80
N PRO A 36 16.32 -8.65 2.87
CA PRO A 36 16.85 -9.99 3.10
C PRO A 36 17.76 -10.06 4.34
N GLY A 37 17.59 -11.08 5.18
CA GLY A 37 18.41 -11.26 6.38
C GLY A 37 18.20 -10.22 7.48
N GLY A 38 17.09 -9.49 7.43
CA GLY A 38 16.79 -8.42 8.38
C GLY A 38 16.55 -8.90 9.81
N SER A 39 16.55 -7.95 10.73
CA SER A 39 16.39 -8.13 12.18
C SER A 39 14.95 -8.52 12.58
N GLU A 40 14.74 -8.74 13.90
CA GLU A 40 13.41 -9.01 14.51
C GLU A 40 12.33 -7.98 14.15
N MET A 41 12.70 -6.75 13.76
CA MET A 41 11.77 -5.73 13.23
C MET A 41 11.06 -6.13 11.93
N GLN A 42 11.39 -7.28 11.34
CA GLN A 42 10.79 -7.75 10.09
C GLN A 42 9.87 -8.97 10.29
N THR A 43 9.37 -9.15 11.50
CA THR A 43 8.34 -10.15 11.83
C THR A 43 7.03 -9.46 12.24
N GLY A 44 5.90 -10.12 12.04
CA GLY A 44 4.58 -9.51 12.28
C GLY A 44 4.30 -8.32 11.34
N ASN A 45 3.65 -7.29 11.83
CA ASN A 45 3.32 -6.09 11.05
C ASN A 45 4.56 -5.38 10.46
N PRO A 46 5.68 -5.19 11.22
CA PRO A 46 6.90 -4.65 10.65
C PRO A 46 7.49 -5.47 9.49
N GLY A 47 7.17 -6.76 9.40
CA GLY A 47 7.59 -7.66 8.31
C GLY A 47 6.60 -7.73 7.14
N SER A 48 5.60 -6.89 7.10
CA SER A 48 4.64 -6.85 5.98
C SER A 48 5.33 -6.62 4.65
N VAL A 49 4.98 -7.40 3.65
CA VAL A 49 5.51 -7.21 2.30
C VAL A 49 5.02 -5.88 1.75
N THR A 50 5.97 -5.03 1.35
CA THR A 50 5.69 -3.82 0.59
C THR A 50 6.04 -4.06 -0.86
N ILE A 51 5.06 -3.87 -1.72
CA ILE A 51 5.18 -4.08 -3.16
C ILE A 51 4.80 -2.82 -3.92
N GLU A 52 5.59 -2.49 -4.91
CA GLU A 52 5.29 -1.45 -5.90
C GLU A 52 4.86 -2.09 -7.21
N PHE A 53 3.86 -1.52 -7.85
CA PHE A 53 3.49 -1.81 -9.22
C PHE A 53 3.64 -0.55 -10.08
N ASP A 54 4.27 -0.70 -11.24
CA ASP A 54 4.43 0.35 -12.23
C ASP A 54 4.05 -0.15 -13.61
N GLY A 55 3.25 0.61 -14.31
CA GLY A 55 2.84 0.33 -15.68
C GLY A 55 1.45 0.85 -16.02
N ARG A 56 1.14 0.86 -17.29
CA ARG A 56 -0.14 1.33 -17.83
C ARG A 56 -0.51 2.76 -17.41
N GLY A 57 0.50 3.59 -17.11
CA GLY A 57 0.31 5.00 -16.72
C GLY A 57 -0.11 5.21 -15.26
N ILE A 58 0.11 4.22 -14.40
CA ILE A 58 -0.14 4.32 -12.95
C ILE A 58 0.99 3.65 -12.18
N ARG A 59 1.46 4.29 -11.13
CA ARG A 59 2.43 3.78 -10.17
C ARG A 59 1.79 3.69 -8.80
N SER A 60 1.81 2.51 -8.19
CA SER A 60 1.14 2.26 -6.92
C SER A 60 2.02 1.50 -5.96
N VAL A 61 1.90 1.81 -4.66
CA VAL A 61 2.59 1.10 -3.59
C VAL A 61 1.60 0.54 -2.57
N PHE A 62 1.83 -0.69 -2.15
CA PHE A 62 1.02 -1.41 -1.16
C PHE A 62 1.88 -1.67 0.07
N LEU A 63 1.52 -1.04 1.21
CA LEU A 63 2.37 -0.99 2.40
C LEU A 63 2.12 -2.14 3.40
N GLY A 64 1.11 -3.00 3.17
CA GLY A 64 0.69 -3.99 4.16
C GLY A 64 0.25 -3.32 5.46
N ASP A 65 0.75 -3.81 6.58
CA ASP A 65 0.43 -3.30 7.92
C ASP A 65 1.66 -2.64 8.59
N LEU A 66 2.57 -2.05 7.79
CA LEU A 66 3.76 -1.37 8.32
C LEU A 66 3.38 -0.24 9.27
N GLY A 67 3.98 -0.23 10.47
CA GLY A 67 3.95 0.91 11.39
C GLY A 67 5.01 1.96 11.05
N GLU A 68 5.03 3.06 11.81
CA GLU A 68 5.89 4.24 11.58
C GLU A 68 7.37 3.88 11.46
N ASP A 69 7.92 3.11 12.43
CA ASP A 69 9.34 2.74 12.43
C ASP A 69 9.74 1.94 11.19
N ALA A 70 8.89 1.03 10.74
CA ALA A 70 9.15 0.22 9.55
C ALA A 70 9.01 1.05 8.26
N GLN A 71 8.11 2.03 8.22
CA GLN A 71 7.99 2.99 7.11
C GLN A 71 9.25 3.87 7.01
N VAL A 72 9.77 4.36 8.12
CA VAL A 72 11.04 5.10 8.16
C VAL A 72 12.21 4.23 7.70
N ALA A 73 12.25 2.96 8.11
CA ALA A 73 13.29 2.03 7.66
C ALA A 73 13.17 1.71 6.17
N LEU A 74 11.95 1.47 5.68
CA LEU A 74 11.66 1.26 4.25
C LEU A 74 12.13 2.45 3.41
N ASP A 75 11.83 3.67 3.84
CA ASP A 75 12.21 4.86 3.12
C ASP A 75 13.73 4.98 2.97
N ARG A 76 14.47 4.76 4.05
CA ARG A 76 15.95 4.77 4.04
C ARG A 76 16.58 3.78 3.07
N VAL A 77 15.96 2.62 2.85
CA VAL A 77 16.56 1.54 2.05
C VAL A 77 15.99 1.44 0.64
N SER A 78 14.81 1.97 0.39
CA SER A 78 14.11 1.84 -0.89
C SER A 78 13.65 3.15 -1.50
N ALA A 79 13.35 4.18 -0.67
CA ALA A 79 12.93 5.51 -1.08
C ALA A 79 11.99 5.50 -2.30
N PRO A 80 10.77 4.96 -2.21
CA PRO A 80 9.88 4.79 -3.37
C PRO A 80 9.59 6.10 -4.08
N GLY A 81 9.67 7.24 -3.37
CA GLY A 81 9.38 8.54 -3.93
C GLY A 81 7.90 8.68 -4.33
N ARG A 82 7.61 9.64 -5.21
CA ARG A 82 6.24 9.95 -5.61
C ARG A 82 5.56 8.78 -6.32
N VAL A 83 4.32 8.48 -5.89
CA VAL A 83 3.45 7.48 -6.51
C VAL A 83 2.07 8.08 -6.82
N ASP A 84 1.28 7.41 -7.66
CA ASP A 84 -0.09 7.84 -7.95
C ASP A 84 -1.06 7.35 -6.88
N VAL A 85 -0.88 6.10 -6.43
CA VAL A 85 -1.75 5.44 -5.47
C VAL A 85 -0.95 4.80 -4.34
N VAL A 86 -1.38 5.01 -3.11
CA VAL A 86 -0.90 4.26 -1.95
C VAL A 86 -2.02 3.44 -1.33
N LYS A 87 -1.82 2.10 -1.16
CA LYS A 87 -2.62 1.35 -0.21
C LYS A 87 -2.11 1.70 1.18
N VAL A 88 -2.89 2.47 1.91
CA VAL A 88 -2.54 2.96 3.24
C VAL A 88 -2.27 1.80 4.19
N ALA A 89 -1.19 1.90 4.96
CA ALA A 89 -0.77 0.86 5.87
C ALA A 89 -1.76 0.63 7.00
N HIS A 90 -1.82 -0.59 7.50
CA HIS A 90 -2.50 -1.01 8.71
C HIS A 90 -3.93 -0.44 8.83
N HIS A 91 -4.69 -0.54 7.73
CA HIS A 91 -6.08 -0.11 7.62
C HIS A 91 -6.35 1.35 8.06
N GLY A 92 -5.31 2.16 8.09
CA GLY A 92 -5.40 3.55 8.53
C GLY A 92 -5.24 3.74 10.04
N SER A 93 -4.42 2.92 10.71
CA SER A 93 -4.02 3.13 12.11
C SER A 93 -3.33 4.49 12.28
N ARG A 94 -3.18 4.93 13.54
CA ARG A 94 -2.41 6.15 13.86
C ARG A 94 -0.89 5.99 13.74
N ASP A 95 -0.41 4.75 13.74
CA ASP A 95 1.00 4.39 13.70
C ASP A 95 1.54 4.51 12.27
N GLN A 96 1.82 5.75 11.86
CA GLN A 96 2.23 6.13 10.50
C GLN A 96 3.29 7.23 10.56
N SER A 97 4.20 7.23 9.59
CA SER A 97 5.19 8.28 9.40
C SER A 97 4.65 9.41 8.49
N PRO A 98 4.35 10.61 9.02
CA PRO A 98 3.88 11.72 8.19
C PRO A 98 4.89 12.12 7.11
N GLN A 99 6.20 12.03 7.42
CA GLN A 99 7.26 12.33 6.46
C GLN A 99 7.23 11.36 5.28
N PHE A 100 7.11 10.06 5.54
CA PHE A 100 7.03 9.05 4.50
C PHE A 100 5.85 9.28 3.54
N TYR A 101 4.65 9.60 4.07
CA TYR A 101 3.50 9.93 3.25
C TYR A 101 3.67 11.24 2.47
N ALA A 102 4.36 12.22 3.05
CA ALA A 102 4.71 13.46 2.35
C ALA A 102 5.65 13.21 1.15
N GLU A 103 6.61 12.29 1.30
CA GLU A 103 7.53 11.89 0.23
C GLU A 103 6.86 11.05 -0.84
N LEU A 104 5.95 10.13 -0.47
CA LEU A 104 5.11 9.41 -1.43
C LEU A 104 4.23 10.35 -2.27
N HIS A 105 3.78 11.44 -1.68
CA HIS A 105 2.95 12.46 -2.33
C HIS A 105 1.87 11.84 -3.24
N ALA A 106 1.21 10.79 -2.73
CA ALA A 106 0.23 10.01 -3.49
C ALA A 106 -1.02 10.85 -3.79
N THR A 107 -1.54 10.75 -5.01
CA THR A 107 -2.80 11.40 -5.37
C THR A 107 -3.98 10.73 -4.67
N VAL A 108 -3.96 9.38 -4.56
CA VAL A 108 -5.03 8.59 -3.95
C VAL A 108 -4.47 7.68 -2.86
N GLY A 109 -5.08 7.70 -1.68
CA GLY A 109 -4.83 6.78 -0.57
C GLY A 109 -6.01 5.81 -0.42
N LEU A 110 -5.79 4.53 -0.74
CA LEU A 110 -6.79 3.47 -0.58
C LEU A 110 -6.75 2.92 0.84
N ILE A 111 -7.86 2.96 1.56
CA ILE A 111 -8.00 2.45 2.92
C ILE A 111 -8.97 1.27 2.91
N SER A 112 -8.44 0.06 3.07
CA SER A 112 -9.23 -1.16 3.18
C SER A 112 -9.65 -1.34 4.63
N VAL A 113 -10.93 -1.21 4.93
CA VAL A 113 -11.50 -1.30 6.28
C VAL A 113 -12.95 -1.77 6.20
N GLY A 114 -13.39 -2.58 7.17
CA GLY A 114 -14.75 -3.07 7.24
C GLY A 114 -15.73 -2.00 7.75
N ALA A 115 -16.98 -2.06 7.31
CA ALA A 115 -18.04 -1.13 7.76
C ALA A 115 -18.27 -1.19 9.28
N ASP A 116 -18.17 -2.39 9.87
CA ASP A 116 -18.38 -2.63 11.31
C ASP A 116 -17.04 -2.79 12.05
N ASN A 117 -16.01 -2.03 11.62
CA ASN A 117 -14.69 -2.11 12.21
C ASN A 117 -14.63 -1.57 13.64
N GLY A 118 -14.44 -2.45 14.62
CA GLY A 118 -14.33 -2.12 16.04
C GLY A 118 -12.97 -1.56 16.49
N TYR A 119 -11.95 -1.54 15.61
CA TYR A 119 -10.60 -1.04 15.94
C TYR A 119 -10.48 0.49 15.89
N GLY A 120 -11.50 1.19 15.40
CA GLY A 120 -11.49 2.64 15.24
C GLY A 120 -10.64 3.14 14.07
N HIS A 121 -10.34 2.29 13.10
CA HIS A 121 -9.64 2.65 11.87
C HIS A 121 -10.64 3.02 10.75
N PRO A 122 -10.24 3.92 9.83
CA PRO A 122 -9.07 4.77 9.91
C PRO A 122 -9.22 5.83 11.00
N THR A 123 -8.12 6.18 11.66
CA THR A 123 -8.10 7.21 12.70
C THR A 123 -8.25 8.61 12.12
N ALA A 124 -8.79 9.54 12.92
CA ALA A 124 -8.91 10.94 12.49
C ALA A 124 -7.53 11.55 12.18
N SER A 125 -6.53 11.25 13.00
CA SER A 125 -5.15 11.75 12.79
C SER A 125 -4.55 11.31 11.45
N LEU A 126 -4.79 10.05 11.03
CA LEU A 126 -4.36 9.61 9.70
C LEU A 126 -5.09 10.36 8.58
N LEU A 127 -6.42 10.50 8.68
CA LEU A 127 -7.19 11.21 7.65
C LEU A 127 -6.77 12.68 7.52
N ASP A 128 -6.46 13.34 8.64
CA ASP A 128 -5.95 14.70 8.65
C ASP A 128 -4.53 14.79 8.05
N MET A 129 -3.68 13.81 8.34
CA MET A 129 -2.35 13.69 7.75
C MET A 129 -2.44 13.50 6.23
N LEU A 130 -3.26 12.58 5.70
CA LEU A 130 -3.45 12.39 4.26
C LEU A 130 -3.95 13.68 3.58
N ARG A 131 -4.91 14.36 4.22
CA ARG A 131 -5.42 15.65 3.72
C ARG A 131 -4.32 16.70 3.68
N SER A 132 -3.47 16.78 4.69
CA SER A 132 -2.39 17.77 4.77
C SER A 132 -1.32 17.61 3.68
N VAL A 133 -1.11 16.38 3.18
CA VAL A 133 -0.20 16.08 2.08
C VAL A 133 -0.90 16.03 0.71
N GLY A 134 -2.18 16.39 0.65
CA GLY A 134 -2.96 16.46 -0.60
C GLY A 134 -3.44 15.11 -1.14
N THR A 135 -3.41 14.04 -0.33
CA THR A 135 -3.85 12.71 -0.74
C THR A 135 -5.35 12.54 -0.53
N LEU A 136 -6.08 12.18 -1.58
CA LEU A 136 -7.50 11.83 -1.53
C LEU A 136 -7.67 10.46 -0.84
N ALA A 137 -8.30 10.44 0.32
CA ALA A 137 -8.61 9.19 1.02
C ALA A 137 -9.87 8.52 0.44
N VAL A 138 -9.73 7.28 -0.04
CA VAL A 138 -10.82 6.43 -0.53
C VAL A 138 -10.96 5.23 0.39
N ARG A 139 -12.15 5.02 0.98
CA ARG A 139 -12.39 4.08 2.08
C ARG A 139 -13.42 3.02 1.71
N THR A 140 -13.11 1.74 1.91
CA THR A 140 -14.02 0.64 1.58
C THR A 140 -15.25 0.57 2.49
N ASP A 141 -15.16 1.00 3.75
CA ASP A 141 -16.28 1.04 4.69
C ASP A 141 -17.40 2.03 4.29
N ARG A 142 -17.03 3.10 3.58
CA ARG A 142 -17.96 4.12 3.11
C ARG A 142 -18.33 3.97 1.64
N GLN A 143 -17.36 3.68 0.80
CA GLN A 143 -17.49 3.75 -0.66
C GLN A 143 -17.59 2.38 -1.33
N GLY A 144 -17.44 1.28 -0.58
CA GLY A 144 -17.49 -0.08 -1.13
C GLY A 144 -16.31 -0.38 -2.05
N LEU A 145 -16.57 -1.11 -3.13
CA LEU A 145 -15.57 -1.35 -4.16
C LEU A 145 -15.12 -0.02 -4.78
N SER A 146 -13.82 0.13 -4.95
CA SER A 146 -13.23 1.32 -5.56
C SER A 146 -12.25 0.93 -6.66
N VAL A 147 -12.28 1.66 -7.76
CA VAL A 147 -11.39 1.46 -8.91
C VAL A 147 -10.69 2.77 -9.20
N VAL A 148 -9.36 2.71 -9.31
CA VAL A 148 -8.52 3.85 -9.71
C VAL A 148 -7.88 3.51 -11.05
N ALA A 149 -7.97 4.42 -12.00
CA ALA A 149 -7.39 4.26 -13.32
C ALA A 149 -6.80 5.59 -13.82
N PRO A 150 -5.83 5.57 -14.75
CA PRO A 150 -5.43 6.76 -15.47
C PRO A 150 -6.61 7.38 -16.20
N ALA A 151 -6.74 8.69 -16.17
CA ALA A 151 -7.77 9.37 -16.93
C ALA A 151 -7.50 9.28 -18.44
N ALA A 152 -8.57 9.11 -19.23
CA ALA A 152 -8.47 8.96 -20.70
C ALA A 152 -7.80 10.19 -21.37
N ALA A 153 -7.88 11.36 -20.75
CA ALA A 153 -7.27 12.59 -21.27
C ALA A 153 -5.73 12.64 -21.12
N GLY A 154 -5.11 11.66 -20.43
CA GLY A 154 -3.68 11.66 -20.13
C GLY A 154 -3.28 12.74 -19.11
N GLY A 155 -1.99 13.15 -19.11
CA GLY A 155 -1.51 14.23 -18.23
C GLY A 155 -1.34 13.86 -16.76
N GLY A 156 -1.29 12.55 -16.43
CA GLY A 156 -1.10 12.08 -15.05
C GLY A 156 -2.34 12.23 -14.15
N ALA A 157 -3.49 12.61 -14.69
CA ALA A 157 -4.74 12.64 -13.94
C ALA A 157 -5.26 11.21 -13.69
N LEU A 158 -5.92 11.03 -12.55
CA LEU A 158 -6.57 9.76 -12.18
C LEU A 158 -8.09 9.91 -12.19
N THR A 159 -8.76 8.84 -12.58
CA THR A 159 -10.20 8.66 -12.38
C THR A 159 -10.41 7.70 -11.21
N VAL A 160 -11.25 8.09 -10.28
CA VAL A 160 -11.68 7.24 -9.15
C VAL A 160 -13.16 6.96 -9.33
N TRP A 161 -13.50 5.69 -9.40
CA TRP A 161 -14.88 5.20 -9.36
C TRP A 161 -15.12 4.49 -8.05
N THR A 162 -16.29 4.67 -7.47
CA THR A 162 -16.69 4.02 -6.21
C THR A 162 -18.12 3.46 -6.33
N GLU A 163 -18.34 2.29 -5.75
CA GLU A 163 -19.62 1.59 -5.81
C GLU A 163 -20.78 2.38 -5.18
N LYS A 164 -20.52 3.02 -4.04
CA LYS A 164 -21.57 3.68 -3.25
C LYS A 164 -21.67 5.20 -3.49
N GLY A 165 -20.89 5.73 -4.41
CA GLY A 165 -20.74 7.17 -4.57
C GLY A 165 -20.04 7.81 -3.36
N GLY A 166 -19.33 8.91 -3.55
CA GLY A 166 -18.66 9.69 -2.49
C GLY A 166 -19.24 11.08 -2.40
#